data_7e05f7954c8766b7da222a5a596f3291
#
_entry.id   7e05f7954c8766b7da222a5a596f3291
#
_cell.length_a   1.000
_cell.length_b   1.000
_cell.length_c   1.000
_cell.angle_alpha   90.00
_cell.angle_beta   90.00
_cell.angle_gamma   90.00
#
_symmetry.space_group_name_H-M   'P 1'
#
loop_
_entity.id
_entity.type
_entity.pdbx_description
1 polymer ?
#
loop_
_entity_poly.entity_id
_entity_poly.type
_entity_poly.pdbx_seq_one_letter_code
_entity_poly.pdbx_strand_id
1 'polypeptide(L)'
;WTKDGLASVAGDKTFWDRSTLYALRGVLAAGETDKALDFLHYYSNRRLLGDHVPYPVEAFPEGNQRHLSAESGLYCRIFTEGLFGIRPTGLRSFNFTPRLPKSWSVMKLCHINAFEHDFDIVVERVNEKLKITISEGKKVLIKKVLIKKVVKNGDTVSISL
;
A
#
# COMPACT_ATOMS: atom_id res chain seq x y z
N TRP A 1 -8.89 -10.29 14.96
CA TRP A 1 -9.38 -9.35 13.97
C TRP A 1 -10.88 -9.14 14.14
N THR A 2 -11.29 -7.91 14.26
CA THR A 2 -12.69 -7.51 14.34
C THR A 2 -13.03 -6.57 13.19
N LYS A 3 -14.31 -6.19 13.06
CA LYS A 3 -14.74 -5.19 12.09
C LYS A 3 -14.10 -3.80 12.32
N ASP A 4 -13.70 -3.50 13.55
CA ASP A 4 -13.14 -2.20 13.94
C ASP A 4 -11.60 -2.18 13.92
N GLY A 5 -10.95 -3.33 13.74
CA GLY A 5 -9.51 -3.46 13.64
C GLY A 5 -8.96 -4.67 14.39
N LEU A 6 -7.66 -4.65 14.65
CA LEU A 6 -6.97 -5.65 15.43
C LEU A 6 -7.01 -5.25 16.91
N ALA A 7 -7.62 -6.10 17.75
CA ALA A 7 -7.51 -5.94 19.20
C ALA A 7 -6.07 -6.25 19.63
N SER A 8 -5.37 -5.26 20.15
CA SER A 8 -3.96 -5.36 20.52
C SER A 8 -3.73 -5.69 21.99
N VAL A 9 -4.75 -5.48 22.83
CA VAL A 9 -4.70 -5.77 24.28
C VAL A 9 -5.95 -6.52 24.69
N ALA A 10 -5.79 -7.61 25.43
CA ALA A 10 -6.91 -8.40 25.94
C ALA A 10 -7.78 -7.57 26.89
N GLY A 11 -9.10 -7.54 26.63
CA GLY A 11 -10.05 -6.79 27.44
C GLY A 11 -10.12 -5.29 27.15
N ASP A 12 -9.24 -4.75 26.33
CA ASP A 12 -9.31 -3.38 25.84
C ASP A 12 -10.31 -3.28 24.68
N LYS A 13 -11.19 -2.30 24.75
CA LYS A 13 -12.13 -1.97 23.67
C LYS A 13 -11.56 -0.92 22.69
N THR A 14 -10.36 -0.46 22.95
CA THR A 14 -9.63 0.49 22.11
C THR A 14 -8.84 -0.25 21.05
N PHE A 15 -9.03 0.12 19.80
CA PHE A 15 -8.28 -0.40 18.66
C PHE A 15 -7.21 0.60 18.27
N TRP A 16 -5.98 0.28 18.56
CA TRP A 16 -4.84 1.12 18.22
C TRP A 16 -4.56 1.05 16.74
N ASP A 17 -4.71 2.16 16.06
CA ASP A 17 -4.59 2.23 14.61
C ASP A 17 -3.19 1.85 14.13
N ARG A 18 -2.16 2.19 14.89
CA ARG A 18 -0.79 1.75 14.63
C ARG A 18 -0.68 0.24 14.49
N SER A 19 -1.20 -0.50 15.45
CA SER A 19 -1.18 -1.97 15.46
C SER A 19 -1.98 -2.54 14.29
N THR A 20 -3.13 -1.96 13.99
CA THR A 20 -3.97 -2.36 12.86
C THR A 20 -3.29 -2.12 11.51
N LEU A 21 -2.67 -0.95 11.32
CA LEU A 21 -1.97 -0.61 10.09
C LEU A 21 -0.71 -1.47 9.86
N TYR A 22 0.01 -1.82 10.94
CA TYR A 22 1.09 -2.81 10.84
C TYR A 22 0.57 -4.19 10.44
N ALA A 23 -0.50 -4.65 11.10
CA ALA A 23 -1.09 -5.96 10.84
C ALA A 23 -1.60 -6.06 9.39
N LEU A 24 -2.15 -4.98 8.84
CA LEU A 24 -2.67 -4.96 7.47
C LEU A 24 -1.58 -5.25 6.43
N ARG A 25 -0.36 -4.77 6.65
CA ARG A 25 0.80 -5.13 5.81
C ARG A 25 1.14 -6.62 5.92
N GLY A 26 1.03 -7.20 7.12
CA GLY A 26 1.20 -8.64 7.35
C GLY A 26 0.13 -9.47 6.63
N VAL A 27 -1.12 -9.04 6.68
CA VAL A 27 -2.25 -9.67 5.96
C VAL A 27 -1.99 -9.65 4.44
N LEU A 28 -1.53 -8.53 3.89
CA LEU A 28 -1.13 -8.42 2.48
C LEU A 28 0.06 -9.33 2.15
N ALA A 29 1.06 -9.40 3.03
CA ALA A 29 2.21 -10.28 2.84
C ALA A 29 1.84 -11.76 2.86
N ALA A 30 0.81 -12.14 3.62
CA ALA A 30 0.25 -13.48 3.64
C ALA A 30 -0.61 -13.83 2.41
N GLY A 31 -0.83 -12.87 1.50
CA GLY A 31 -1.62 -13.08 0.27
C GLY A 31 -3.12 -12.81 0.42
N GLU A 32 -3.59 -12.39 1.59
CA GLU A 32 -4.99 -12.09 1.88
C GLU A 32 -5.38 -10.68 1.38
N THR A 33 -5.13 -10.42 0.10
CA THR A 33 -5.23 -9.07 -0.51
C THR A 33 -6.66 -8.54 -0.47
N ASP A 34 -7.66 -9.35 -0.76
CA ASP A 34 -9.05 -8.91 -0.81
C ASP A 34 -9.57 -8.55 0.59
N LYS A 35 -9.24 -9.36 1.61
CA LYS A 35 -9.54 -9.03 3.02
C LYS A 35 -8.89 -7.74 3.47
N ALA A 36 -7.64 -7.53 3.07
CA ALA A 36 -6.94 -6.29 3.39
C ALA A 36 -7.61 -5.08 2.73
N LEU A 37 -8.07 -5.24 1.48
CA LEU A 37 -8.78 -4.19 0.76
C LEU A 37 -10.12 -3.84 1.42
N ASP A 38 -10.92 -4.83 1.79
CA ASP A 38 -12.21 -4.63 2.47
C ASP A 38 -12.04 -3.82 3.75
N PHE A 39 -11.06 -4.21 4.57
CA PHE A 39 -10.75 -3.46 5.78
C PHE A 39 -10.19 -2.06 5.48
N LEU A 40 -9.35 -1.92 4.49
CA LEU A 40 -8.79 -0.62 4.09
C LEU A 40 -9.88 0.35 3.62
N HIS A 41 -10.89 -0.14 2.89
CA HIS A 41 -12.09 0.62 2.52
C HIS A 41 -12.85 1.09 3.75
N TYR A 42 -13.15 0.17 4.67
CA TYR A 42 -13.83 0.49 5.92
C TYR A 42 -13.05 1.52 6.74
N TYR A 43 -11.74 1.30 6.90
CA TYR A 43 -10.86 2.18 7.65
C TYR A 43 -10.81 3.58 7.04
N SER A 44 -10.61 3.68 5.74
CA SER A 44 -10.50 4.95 5.02
C SER A 44 -11.79 5.75 5.11
N ASN A 45 -12.94 5.11 4.91
CA ASN A 45 -14.24 5.78 4.96
C ASN A 45 -14.63 6.24 6.35
N ARG A 46 -14.21 5.51 7.39
CA ARG A 46 -14.59 5.82 8.76
C ARG A 46 -13.64 6.78 9.46
N ARG A 47 -12.34 6.68 9.18
CA ARG A 47 -11.32 7.35 9.97
C ARG A 47 -10.59 8.46 9.25
N LEU A 48 -10.63 8.48 7.93
CA LEU A 48 -10.02 9.55 7.14
C LEU A 48 -11.00 10.60 6.67
N LEU A 49 -12.31 10.37 6.79
CA LEU A 49 -13.36 11.26 6.30
C LEU A 49 -14.16 11.95 7.43
N GLY A 50 -13.78 11.76 8.69
CA GLY A 50 -14.38 12.42 9.84
C GLY A 50 -13.75 13.78 10.14
N ASP A 51 -13.90 14.22 11.38
CA ASP A 51 -13.41 15.54 11.86
C ASP A 51 -11.88 15.69 11.75
N HIS A 52 -11.16 14.59 11.57
CA HIS A 52 -9.70 14.54 11.52
C HIS A 52 -9.14 14.37 10.11
N VAL A 53 -9.96 14.60 9.08
CA VAL A 53 -9.50 14.55 7.68
C VAL A 53 -8.31 15.50 7.45
N PRO A 54 -7.25 15.07 6.76
CA PRO A 54 -7.05 13.78 6.08
C PRO A 54 -6.15 12.78 6.85
N TYR A 55 -6.05 12.87 8.16
CA TYR A 55 -5.05 12.14 8.92
C TYR A 55 -5.63 10.91 9.64
N PRO A 56 -4.92 9.76 9.65
CA PRO A 56 -5.23 8.66 10.53
C PRO A 56 -5.15 9.09 12.00
N VAL A 57 -6.06 8.56 12.80
CA VAL A 57 -6.08 8.80 14.25
C VAL A 57 -5.26 7.74 14.98
N GLU A 58 -4.97 7.99 16.26
CA GLU A 58 -4.18 7.06 17.05
C GLU A 58 -4.93 5.79 17.41
N ALA A 59 -6.21 5.92 17.75
CA ALA A 59 -7.04 4.83 18.25
C ALA A 59 -8.53 5.00 17.93
N PHE A 60 -9.29 3.92 18.08
CA PHE A 60 -10.74 3.89 17.92
C PHE A 60 -11.38 3.07 19.06
N PRO A 61 -12.52 3.48 19.68
CA PRO A 61 -13.17 4.78 19.44
C PRO A 61 -12.29 5.95 19.87
N GLU A 62 -12.47 7.06 19.16
CA GLU A 62 -11.71 8.27 19.47
C GLU A 62 -12.12 8.87 20.81
N GLY A 63 -11.11 9.27 21.56
CA GLY A 63 -11.21 10.23 22.65
C GLY A 63 -10.42 11.47 22.27
N ASN A 64 -9.60 12.02 23.12
CA ASN A 64 -8.74 13.18 22.82
C ASN A 64 -7.49 12.81 22.02
N GLN A 65 -7.61 11.92 21.02
CA GLN A 65 -6.49 11.48 20.23
C GLN A 65 -6.00 12.59 19.31
N ARG A 66 -4.70 12.54 19.09
CA ARG A 66 -3.99 13.46 18.23
C ARG A 66 -3.68 12.80 16.92
N HIS A 67 -3.58 13.62 15.89
CA HIS A 67 -3.02 13.18 14.62
C HIS A 67 -1.54 12.90 14.83
N LEU A 68 -1.13 11.67 14.54
CA LEU A 68 0.27 11.30 14.61
C LEU A 68 0.80 11.07 13.19
N SER A 69 1.92 11.69 12.89
CA SER A 69 2.59 11.51 11.61
C SER A 69 3.01 10.06 11.36
N ALA A 70 3.26 9.31 12.44
CA ALA A 70 3.59 7.89 12.37
C ALA A 70 2.46 7.06 11.77
N GLU A 71 1.22 7.25 12.19
CA GLU A 71 0.05 6.53 11.68
C GLU A 71 -0.21 6.90 10.21
N SER A 72 -0.06 8.17 9.86
CA SER A 72 -0.15 8.62 8.46
C SER A 72 0.92 7.96 7.58
N GLY A 73 2.15 7.88 8.06
CA GLY A 73 3.23 7.17 7.38
C GLY A 73 2.94 5.67 7.22
N LEU A 74 2.41 5.02 8.27
CA LEU A 74 2.02 3.60 8.21
C LEU A 74 0.88 3.36 7.21
N TYR A 75 -0.10 4.25 7.16
CA TYR A 75 -1.17 4.17 6.18
C TYR A 75 -0.62 4.23 4.74
N CYS A 76 0.26 5.17 4.44
CA CYS A 76 0.92 5.25 3.12
C CYS A 76 1.73 3.98 2.80
N ARG A 77 2.39 3.37 3.79
CA ARG A 77 3.17 2.15 3.61
C ARG A 77 2.32 0.91 3.30
N ILE A 78 1.02 0.92 3.61
CA ILE A 78 0.11 -0.15 3.15
C ILE A 78 0.08 -0.21 1.63
N PHE A 79 0.08 0.93 0.96
CA PHE A 79 0.11 0.98 -0.50
C PHE A 79 1.49 0.63 -1.04
N THR A 80 2.53 1.33 -0.62
CA THR A 80 3.89 1.16 -1.18
C THR A 80 4.50 -0.20 -0.85
N GLU A 81 4.49 -0.61 0.41
CA GLU A 81 5.11 -1.86 0.87
C GLU A 81 4.11 -3.04 0.89
N GLY A 82 2.83 -2.75 1.09
CA GLY A 82 1.78 -3.76 1.12
C GLY A 82 1.31 -4.16 -0.28
N LEU A 83 0.54 -3.31 -0.95
CA LEU A 83 -0.07 -3.61 -2.26
C LEU A 83 0.99 -3.66 -3.38
N PHE A 84 1.86 -2.66 -3.46
CA PHE A 84 2.95 -2.66 -4.44
C PHE A 84 4.11 -3.57 -4.03
N GLY A 85 4.29 -3.82 -2.74
CA GLY A 85 5.32 -4.73 -2.23
C GLY A 85 6.74 -4.25 -2.52
N ILE A 86 6.96 -2.93 -2.51
CA ILE A 86 8.28 -2.33 -2.75
C ILE A 86 9.15 -2.53 -1.52
N ARG A 87 10.31 -3.14 -1.70
CA ARG A 87 11.33 -3.33 -0.67
C ARG A 87 12.71 -2.97 -1.20
N PRO A 88 13.30 -1.85 -0.78
CA PRO A 88 14.65 -1.46 -1.19
C PRO A 88 15.67 -2.57 -0.89
N THR A 89 16.55 -2.83 -1.83
CA THR A 89 17.65 -3.80 -1.71
C THR A 89 19.01 -3.19 -1.98
N GLY A 90 19.06 -1.95 -2.45
CA GLY A 90 20.26 -1.18 -2.71
C GLY A 90 19.92 0.25 -3.11
N LEU A 91 20.93 1.06 -3.40
CA LEU A 91 20.76 2.46 -3.77
C LEU A 91 19.93 2.66 -5.04
N ARG A 92 19.99 1.71 -5.98
CA ARG A 92 19.28 1.76 -7.27
C ARG A 92 18.47 0.48 -7.53
N SER A 93 18.11 -0.24 -6.48
CA SER A 93 17.42 -1.52 -6.64
C SER A 93 16.41 -1.79 -5.55
N PHE A 94 15.37 -2.52 -5.90
CA PHE A 94 14.34 -2.97 -4.97
C PHE A 94 13.71 -4.29 -5.43
N ASN A 95 13.21 -5.06 -4.47
CA ASN A 95 12.27 -6.14 -4.75
C ASN A 95 10.86 -5.57 -4.87
N PHE A 96 10.10 -6.13 -5.77
CA PHE A 96 8.74 -5.70 -6.10
C PHE A 96 7.80 -6.91 -6.11
N THR A 97 6.78 -6.89 -5.25
CA THR A 97 5.83 -8.01 -5.08
C THR A 97 4.40 -7.48 -5.19
N PRO A 98 3.91 -7.20 -6.40
CA PRO A 98 2.59 -6.61 -6.59
C PRO A 98 1.47 -7.55 -6.15
N ARG A 99 0.53 -7.02 -5.40
CA ARG A 99 -0.67 -7.71 -4.90
C ARG A 99 -1.90 -6.93 -5.35
N LEU A 100 -2.30 -7.15 -6.60
CA LEU A 100 -3.48 -6.50 -7.18
C LEU A 100 -4.75 -7.21 -6.70
N PRO A 101 -5.67 -6.52 -5.98
CA PRO A 101 -6.95 -7.10 -5.58
C PRO A 101 -7.72 -7.67 -6.76
N LYS A 102 -8.54 -8.70 -6.53
CA LYS A 102 -9.28 -9.36 -7.63
C LYS A 102 -10.23 -8.42 -8.35
N SER A 103 -10.85 -7.51 -7.61
CA SER A 103 -11.79 -6.52 -8.15
C SER A 103 -11.13 -5.39 -8.95
N TRP A 104 -9.80 -5.27 -8.90
CA TRP A 104 -9.08 -4.21 -9.60
C TRP A 104 -8.47 -4.71 -10.90
N SER A 105 -8.63 -3.94 -11.98
CA SER A 105 -7.96 -4.17 -13.26
C SER A 105 -6.56 -3.54 -13.32
N VAL A 106 -6.35 -2.49 -12.54
CA VAL A 106 -5.12 -1.70 -12.57
C VAL A 106 -4.87 -1.04 -11.20
N MET A 107 -3.60 -0.91 -10.84
CA MET A 107 -3.14 0.00 -9.79
C MET A 107 -1.93 0.80 -10.28
N LYS A 108 -1.84 2.05 -9.84
CA LYS A 108 -0.76 2.97 -10.25
C LYS A 108 -0.17 3.65 -9.04
N LEU A 109 1.14 3.83 -9.07
CA LEU A 109 1.87 4.67 -8.12
C LEU A 109 2.71 5.64 -8.96
N CYS A 110 2.39 6.92 -8.88
CA CYS A 110 2.96 7.94 -9.73
C CYS A 110 3.90 8.85 -8.94
N HIS A 111 4.86 9.44 -9.65
CA HIS A 111 5.82 10.38 -9.08
C HIS A 111 6.60 9.83 -7.88
N ILE A 112 7.10 8.61 -8.02
CA ILE A 112 7.98 8.02 -7.02
C ILE A 112 9.35 8.65 -7.20
N ASN A 113 9.75 9.46 -6.23
CA ASN A 113 11.07 10.05 -6.21
C ASN A 113 11.98 9.23 -5.28
N ALA A 114 12.64 8.24 -5.86
CA ALA A 114 13.49 7.30 -5.15
C ALA A 114 14.52 6.68 -6.10
N PHE A 115 15.57 6.10 -5.55
CA PHE A 115 16.61 5.38 -6.31
C PHE A 115 17.27 6.24 -7.40
N GLU A 116 17.41 7.56 -7.16
CA GLU A 116 17.94 8.58 -8.10
C GLU A 116 17.05 8.82 -9.33
N HIS A 117 15.81 8.34 -9.32
CA HIS A 117 14.85 8.47 -10.43
C HIS A 117 13.51 9.07 -9.94
N ASP A 118 12.80 9.72 -10.87
CA ASP A 118 11.39 10.10 -10.73
C ASP A 118 10.59 9.25 -11.70
N PHE A 119 9.89 8.25 -11.20
CA PHE A 119 9.26 7.23 -12.01
C PHE A 119 7.84 6.88 -11.58
N ASP A 120 7.09 6.30 -12.50
CA ASP A 120 5.77 5.73 -12.27
C ASP A 120 5.84 4.20 -12.34
N ILE A 121 5.05 3.54 -11.51
CA ILE A 121 4.77 2.11 -11.61
C ILE A 121 3.31 1.91 -11.98
N VAL A 122 3.05 1.13 -13.02
CA VAL A 122 1.71 0.69 -13.42
C VAL A 122 1.68 -0.83 -13.38
N VAL A 123 0.69 -1.38 -12.69
CA VAL A 123 0.41 -2.81 -12.65
C VAL A 123 -0.98 -3.04 -13.22
N GLU A 124 -1.07 -3.78 -14.31
CA GLU A 124 -2.30 -4.06 -15.04
C GLU A 124 -2.58 -5.57 -15.03
N ARG A 125 -3.83 -5.97 -14.81
CA ARG A 125 -4.26 -7.35 -14.99
C ARG A 125 -4.44 -7.65 -16.48
N VAL A 126 -3.72 -8.65 -16.96
CA VAL A 126 -3.82 -9.17 -18.33
C VAL A 126 -4.07 -10.66 -18.21
N ASN A 127 -5.32 -11.07 -18.41
CA ASN A 127 -5.79 -12.42 -18.10
C ASN A 127 -5.51 -12.76 -16.61
N GLU A 128 -4.82 -13.87 -16.36
CA GLU A 128 -4.45 -14.32 -14.99
C GLU A 128 -3.10 -13.79 -14.51
N LYS A 129 -2.44 -12.95 -15.29
CA LYS A 129 -1.12 -12.41 -14.99
C LYS A 129 -1.16 -10.89 -14.77
N LEU A 130 -0.10 -10.37 -14.18
CA LEU A 130 0.11 -8.94 -14.01
C LEU A 130 1.20 -8.46 -14.95
N LYS A 131 0.88 -7.43 -15.73
CA LYS A 131 1.86 -6.68 -16.52
C LYS A 131 2.32 -5.49 -15.69
N ILE A 132 3.62 -5.43 -15.44
CA ILE A 132 4.29 -4.35 -14.72
C ILE A 132 4.97 -3.45 -15.75
N THR A 133 4.73 -2.15 -15.64
CA THR A 133 5.43 -1.13 -16.44
C THR A 133 6.00 -0.09 -15.47
N ILE A 134 7.30 0.13 -15.54
CA ILE A 134 7.99 1.22 -14.83
C ILE A 134 8.46 2.21 -15.90
N SER A 135 8.10 3.46 -15.73
CA SER A 135 8.44 4.51 -16.70
C SER A 135 8.89 5.78 -15.98
N GLU A 136 9.87 6.45 -16.58
CA GLU A 136 10.41 7.73 -16.14
C GLU A 136 9.96 8.86 -17.07
N GLY A 137 9.80 10.06 -16.54
CA GLY A 137 9.51 11.27 -17.29
C GLY A 137 8.34 12.07 -16.76
N LYS A 138 8.55 13.37 -16.71
CA LYS A 138 7.57 14.36 -16.17
C LYS A 138 6.45 14.74 -17.15
N LYS A 139 6.59 14.44 -18.45
CA LYS A 139 5.60 14.76 -19.48
C LYS A 139 4.97 13.50 -20.06
N VAL A 140 3.65 13.48 -20.13
CA VAL A 140 2.86 12.33 -20.66
C VAL A 140 3.30 11.88 -22.07
N LEU A 141 3.85 12.80 -22.87
CA LEU A 141 4.32 12.51 -24.24
C LEU A 141 5.77 12.03 -24.34
N ILE A 142 6.53 12.02 -23.22
CA ILE A 142 7.97 11.68 -23.23
C ILE A 142 8.26 10.76 -22.03
N LYS A 143 7.42 9.72 -21.83
CA LYS A 143 7.72 8.71 -20.82
C LYS A 143 8.63 7.65 -21.41
N LYS A 144 9.83 7.51 -20.86
CA LYS A 144 10.74 6.41 -21.18
C LYS A 144 10.32 5.18 -20.38
N VAL A 145 9.99 4.09 -21.05
CA VAL A 145 9.76 2.81 -20.36
C VAL A 145 11.12 2.24 -19.94
N LEU A 146 11.32 2.14 -18.63
CA LEU A 146 12.54 1.57 -18.05
C LEU A 146 12.43 0.05 -17.97
N ILE A 147 11.29 -0.46 -17.48
CA ILE A 147 11.11 -1.89 -17.24
C ILE A 147 9.68 -2.31 -17.63
N LYS A 148 9.59 -3.48 -18.27
CA LYS A 148 8.33 -4.15 -18.58
C LYS A 148 8.47 -5.63 -18.22
N LYS A 149 7.62 -6.13 -17.32
CA LYS A 149 7.62 -7.53 -16.88
C LYS A 149 6.20 -8.09 -16.79
N VAL A 150 6.07 -9.39 -16.89
CA VAL A 150 4.80 -10.13 -16.69
C VAL A 150 5.03 -11.18 -15.61
N VAL A 151 4.20 -11.17 -14.58
CA VAL A 151 4.34 -12.01 -13.39
C VAL A 151 2.97 -12.55 -12.93
N LYS A 152 2.95 -13.52 -12.04
CA LYS A 152 1.73 -13.86 -11.30
C LYS A 152 1.50 -12.85 -10.17
N ASN A 153 0.26 -12.75 -9.71
CA ASN A 153 -0.08 -11.92 -8.55
C ASN A 153 0.65 -12.46 -7.31
N GLY A 154 1.38 -11.60 -6.61
CA GLY A 154 2.17 -11.98 -5.44
C GLY A 154 3.58 -12.53 -5.73
N ASP A 155 3.96 -12.75 -6.98
CA ASP A 155 5.34 -13.10 -7.32
C ASP A 155 6.28 -11.92 -7.08
N THR A 156 7.47 -12.22 -6.57
CA THR A 156 8.51 -11.21 -6.35
C THR A 156 9.43 -11.12 -7.55
N VAL A 157 9.71 -9.90 -7.98
CA VAL A 157 10.70 -9.61 -9.02
C VAL A 157 11.72 -8.60 -8.51
N SER A 158 12.98 -8.79 -8.84
CA SER A 158 14.03 -7.80 -8.58
C SER A 158 14.05 -6.77 -9.68
N ILE A 159 14.11 -5.51 -9.29
CA ILE A 159 14.14 -4.33 -10.14
C ILE A 159 15.47 -3.61 -9.91
N SER A 160 16.16 -3.26 -10.98
CA SER A 160 17.33 -2.37 -10.98
C SER A 160 17.06 -1.22 -11.93
N LEU A 161 17.22 0.01 -11.45
CA LEU A 161 17.04 1.27 -12.19
C LEU A 161 18.38 1.87 -12.59
#